data_2f6d6c3dccce6f4e287bc3abfb082289
#
_entry.id   2f6d6c3dccce6f4e287bc3abfb082289
#
_cell.length_a   1.000
_cell.length_b   1.000
_cell.length_c   1.000
_cell.angle_alpha   90.00
_cell.angle_beta   90.00
_cell.angle_gamma   90.00
#
_symmetry.space_group_name_H-M   'P 1'
#
loop_
_entity.id
_entity.type
_entity.pdbx_description
1 polymer ?
#
loop_
_entity_poly.entity_id
_entity_poly.type
_entity_poly.pdbx_seq_one_letter_code
_entity_poly.pdbx_strand_id
1 'polypeptide(L)'
;MAYSDGAVNKQQGDIMVKVALFVRLEAKPGKEKEVENFLLSGLPIVQAEPATTAWFGIRLGPSTFGIFDAFPDEAGRQAHLSGRVAAALMAKAGELLAKPPSIEKVDVLAAKLPG
;
A
#
# COMPACT_ATOMS: atom_id res chain seq x y z
N MET A 1 14.14 -12.62 26.52
CA MET A 1 14.29 -12.79 26.12
C MET A 1 14.05 -13.08 25.62
N ALA A 2 14.12 -13.18 25.43
CA ALA A 2 14.10 -13.58 24.87
C ALA A 2 13.78 -13.68 24.45
N TYR A 3 13.78 -13.81 24.66
CA TYR A 3 13.73 -14.09 24.10
C TYR A 3 13.67 -14.44 23.54
N SER A 4 13.59 -14.78 23.51
CA SER A 4 13.85 -15.23 22.90
C SER A 4 13.61 -15.48 22.26
N ASP A 5 13.55 -15.93 22.05
CA ASP A 5 13.64 -16.39 21.44
C ASP A 5 13.81 -16.43 20.13
N GLY A 6 14.24 -16.86 19.75
CA GLY A 6 14.95 -16.88 18.49
C GLY A 6 14.16 -17.56 17.40
N ALA A 7 13.53 -18.63 17.69
CA ALA A 7 12.69 -19.38 16.75
C ALA A 7 11.52 -18.53 16.26
N VAL A 8 10.92 -17.82 17.16
CA VAL A 8 9.81 -16.92 16.83
C VAL A 8 10.28 -15.83 15.88
N ASN A 9 11.44 -15.27 16.16
CA ASN A 9 12.00 -14.21 15.33
C ASN A 9 12.31 -14.72 13.93
N LYS A 10 12.77 -15.94 13.84
CA LYS A 10 13.10 -16.53 12.56
C LYS A 10 11.85 -16.70 11.70
N GLN A 11 10.77 -17.19 12.29
CA GLN A 11 9.52 -17.34 11.56
C GLN A 11 8.95 -16.00 11.13
N GLN A 12 9.04 -15.02 12.01
CA GLN A 12 8.58 -13.67 11.66
C GLN A 12 9.44 -13.09 10.55
N GLY A 13 10.73 -13.42 10.53
CA GLY A 13 11.61 -12.96 9.47
C GLY A 13 11.17 -13.45 8.10
N ASP A 14 10.65 -14.68 8.02
CA ASP A 14 10.21 -15.25 6.77
C ASP A 14 8.99 -14.53 6.18
N ILE A 15 8.14 -13.98 7.03
CA ILE A 15 6.92 -13.31 6.60
C ILE A 15 6.96 -11.82 6.88
N MET A 16 8.09 -11.34 7.41
CA MET A 16 8.21 -9.94 7.77
C MET A 16 8.28 -9.07 6.54
N VAL A 17 7.63 -7.91 6.62
CA VAL A 17 7.76 -6.89 5.60
C VAL A 17 8.98 -6.04 5.91
N LYS A 18 9.68 -5.63 4.87
CA LYS A 18 10.91 -4.84 5.01
C LYS A 18 10.83 -3.50 4.33
N VAL A 19 10.03 -3.39 3.28
CA VAL A 19 9.88 -2.14 2.53
C VAL A 19 8.39 -1.87 2.32
N ALA A 20 8.07 -0.61 2.06
CA ALA A 20 6.68 -0.21 1.91
C ALA A 20 6.58 0.98 0.96
N LEU A 21 5.35 1.33 0.64
CA LEU A 21 5.02 2.53 -0.12
C LEU A 21 3.99 3.31 0.66
N PHE A 22 4.13 4.63 0.66
CA PHE A 22 3.10 5.52 1.14
C PHE A 22 2.69 6.44 0.00
N VAL A 23 1.43 6.35 -0.39
CA VAL A 23 0.89 7.10 -1.52
C VAL A 23 -0.14 8.08 -0.99
N ARG A 24 -0.01 9.34 -1.34
CA ARG A 24 -0.98 10.37 -0.95
C ARG A 24 -1.75 10.82 -2.17
N LEU A 25 -3.08 10.91 -2.03
CA LEU A 25 -4.00 11.21 -3.12
C LEU A 25 -4.87 12.38 -2.70
N GLU A 26 -4.81 13.48 -3.46
CA GLU A 26 -5.66 14.65 -3.22
C GLU A 26 -6.79 14.64 -4.24
N ALA A 27 -8.01 14.44 -3.78
CA ALA A 27 -9.16 14.41 -4.68
C ALA A 27 -9.47 15.81 -5.21
N LYS A 28 -9.86 15.88 -6.48
CA LYS A 28 -10.45 17.11 -7.00
C LYS A 28 -11.74 17.40 -6.26
N PRO A 29 -12.13 18.69 -6.13
CA PRO A 29 -13.42 19.02 -5.55
C PRO A 29 -14.54 18.27 -6.28
N GLY A 30 -15.39 17.59 -5.52
CA GLY A 30 -16.49 16.82 -6.08
C GLY A 30 -16.11 15.40 -6.49
N LYS A 31 -14.86 15.02 -6.40
CA LYS A 31 -14.41 13.68 -6.78
C LYS A 31 -14.06 12.81 -5.60
N GLU A 32 -14.34 13.27 -4.39
CA GLU A 32 -13.97 12.55 -3.16
C GLU A 32 -14.56 11.14 -3.13
N LYS A 33 -15.84 11.04 -3.50
CA LYS A 33 -16.50 9.73 -3.48
C LYS A 33 -15.91 8.79 -4.53
N GLU A 34 -15.52 9.33 -5.67
CA GLU A 34 -14.94 8.52 -6.72
C GLU A 34 -13.54 8.01 -6.33
N VAL A 35 -12.76 8.84 -5.61
CA VAL A 35 -11.48 8.37 -5.09
C VAL A 35 -11.69 7.27 -4.08
N GLU A 36 -12.66 7.44 -3.18
CA GLU A 36 -13.00 6.39 -2.21
C GLU A 36 -13.38 5.10 -2.94
N ASN A 37 -14.24 5.19 -3.95
CA ASN A 37 -14.66 4.02 -4.71
C ASN A 37 -13.50 3.36 -5.44
N PHE A 38 -12.55 4.17 -5.93
CA PHE A 38 -11.34 3.63 -6.55
C PHE A 38 -10.56 2.76 -5.55
N LEU A 39 -10.37 3.27 -4.33
CA LEU A 39 -9.66 2.51 -3.32
C LEU A 39 -10.39 1.21 -2.96
N LEU A 40 -11.70 1.27 -2.83
CA LEU A 40 -12.48 0.06 -2.54
C LEU A 40 -12.33 -0.96 -3.66
N SER A 41 -12.30 -0.50 -4.91
CA SER A 41 -12.19 -1.40 -6.05
C SER A 41 -10.79 -1.98 -6.21
N GLY A 42 -9.80 -1.38 -5.56
CA GLY A 42 -8.43 -1.89 -5.61
C GLY A 42 -8.22 -3.15 -4.80
N LEU A 43 -9.04 -3.36 -3.76
CA LEU A 43 -8.82 -4.47 -2.84
C LEU A 43 -8.85 -5.85 -3.53
N PRO A 44 -9.86 -6.20 -4.33
CA PRO A 44 -9.85 -7.51 -4.99
C PRO A 44 -8.63 -7.70 -5.89
N ILE A 45 -8.17 -6.64 -6.52
CA ILE A 45 -7.01 -6.74 -7.41
C ILE A 45 -5.75 -7.04 -6.59
N VAL A 46 -5.55 -6.32 -5.50
CA VAL A 46 -4.35 -6.49 -4.69
C VAL A 46 -4.37 -7.82 -3.93
N GLN A 47 -5.55 -8.35 -3.63
CA GLN A 47 -5.65 -9.66 -2.99
C GLN A 47 -5.11 -10.77 -3.89
N ALA A 48 -5.05 -10.53 -5.19
CA ALA A 48 -4.48 -11.48 -6.13
C ALA A 48 -2.97 -11.30 -6.32
N GLU A 49 -2.35 -10.35 -5.62
CA GLU A 49 -0.92 -10.08 -5.71
C GLU A 49 -0.17 -10.83 -4.60
N PRO A 50 0.50 -11.94 -4.92
CA PRO A 50 1.15 -12.72 -3.86
C PRO A 50 2.31 -11.99 -3.18
N ALA A 51 2.92 -11.03 -3.86
CA ALA A 51 4.07 -10.32 -3.30
C ALA A 51 3.68 -9.10 -2.49
N THR A 52 2.40 -8.76 -2.40
CA THR A 52 1.92 -7.66 -1.56
C THR A 52 1.42 -8.25 -0.25
N THR A 53 2.19 -8.05 0.81
CA THR A 53 1.87 -8.66 2.11
C THR A 53 0.72 -7.92 2.81
N ALA A 54 0.72 -6.59 2.73
CA ALA A 54 -0.30 -5.77 3.39
C ALA A 54 -0.63 -4.59 2.50
N TRP A 55 -1.89 -4.19 2.50
CA TRP A 55 -2.35 -3.07 1.68
C TRP A 55 -3.54 -2.42 2.36
N PHE A 56 -3.48 -1.10 2.52
CA PHE A 56 -4.55 -0.33 3.15
C PHE A 56 -4.90 0.86 2.28
N GLY A 57 -6.20 1.01 1.97
CA GLY A 57 -6.71 2.28 1.45
C GLY A 57 -7.20 3.07 2.64
N ILE A 58 -6.76 4.32 2.78
CA ILE A 58 -7.04 5.11 3.98
C ILE A 58 -7.54 6.51 3.61
N ARG A 59 -8.26 7.11 4.56
CA ARG A 59 -8.69 8.49 4.46
C ARG A 59 -7.87 9.31 5.44
N LEU A 60 -7.25 10.37 4.93
CA LEU A 60 -6.41 11.26 5.75
C LEU A 60 -7.14 12.56 6.11
N GLY A 61 -8.16 12.93 5.36
CA GLY A 61 -8.93 14.13 5.59
C GLY A 61 -10.14 14.14 4.67
N PRO A 62 -10.90 15.25 4.62
CA PRO A 62 -12.14 15.29 3.83
C PRO A 62 -11.93 15.00 2.34
N SER A 63 -10.79 15.43 1.79
CA SER A 63 -10.50 15.22 0.37
C SER A 63 -9.12 14.59 0.15
N THR A 64 -8.48 14.12 1.22
CA THR A 64 -7.15 13.52 1.14
C THR A 64 -7.24 12.05 1.50
N PHE A 65 -6.69 11.21 0.65
CA PHE A 65 -6.70 9.77 0.81
C PHE A 65 -5.29 9.25 0.68
N GLY A 66 -5.11 8.00 1.01
CA GLY A 66 -3.79 7.40 0.87
C GLY A 66 -3.86 5.91 0.69
N ILE A 67 -2.71 5.37 0.34
CA ILE A 67 -2.49 3.93 0.31
C ILE A 67 -1.20 3.68 1.06
N PHE A 68 -1.24 2.74 2.01
CA PHE A 68 -0.03 2.24 2.63
C PHE A 68 0.04 0.74 2.37
N ASP A 69 1.12 0.30 1.76
CA ASP A 69 1.28 -1.13 1.51
C ASP A 69 2.71 -1.55 1.76
N ALA A 70 2.89 -2.84 2.06
CA ALA A 70 4.17 -3.34 2.52
C ALA A 70 4.49 -4.67 1.86
N PHE A 71 5.80 -4.91 1.70
CA PHE A 71 6.32 -6.02 0.91
C PHE A 71 7.49 -6.68 1.63
N PRO A 72 7.73 -7.97 1.38
CA PRO A 72 8.87 -8.65 1.99
C PRO A 72 10.21 -8.11 1.52
N ASP A 73 10.27 -7.60 0.28
CA ASP A 73 11.52 -7.14 -0.31
C ASP A 73 11.24 -6.18 -1.46
N GLU A 74 12.33 -5.67 -2.04
CA GLU A 74 12.24 -4.72 -3.14
C GLU A 74 11.59 -5.33 -4.37
N ALA A 75 11.82 -6.62 -4.63
CA ALA A 75 11.21 -7.28 -5.79
C ALA A 75 9.68 -7.25 -5.68
N GLY A 76 9.13 -7.47 -4.48
CA GLY A 76 7.70 -7.40 -4.27
C GLY A 76 7.17 -5.98 -4.47
N ARG A 77 7.89 -4.99 -3.97
CA ARG A 77 7.50 -3.60 -4.16
C ARG A 77 7.49 -3.21 -5.64
N GLN A 78 8.51 -3.63 -6.39
CA GLN A 78 8.56 -3.34 -7.82
C GLN A 78 7.44 -4.05 -8.58
N ALA A 79 7.13 -5.28 -8.19
CA ALA A 79 6.02 -6.01 -8.83
C ALA A 79 4.71 -5.25 -8.63
N HIS A 80 4.48 -4.70 -7.43
CA HIS A 80 3.27 -3.93 -7.17
C HIS A 80 3.25 -2.63 -8.00
N LEU A 81 4.36 -1.93 -8.06
CA LEU A 81 4.45 -0.68 -8.83
C LEU A 81 4.23 -0.90 -10.33
N SER A 82 4.51 -2.10 -10.82
CA SER A 82 4.29 -2.47 -12.21
C SER A 82 2.95 -3.17 -12.41
N GLY A 83 2.14 -3.28 -11.36
CA GLY A 83 0.93 -4.08 -11.38
C GLY A 83 -0.31 -3.31 -11.78
N ARG A 84 -1.45 -3.99 -11.66
CA ARG A 84 -2.72 -3.48 -12.18
C ARG A 84 -3.29 -2.33 -11.37
N VAL A 85 -3.10 -2.33 -10.04
CA VAL A 85 -3.61 -1.24 -9.20
C VAL A 85 -2.87 0.05 -9.53
N ALA A 86 -1.54 -0.02 -9.65
CA ALA A 86 -0.75 1.16 -10.00
C ALA A 86 -1.12 1.68 -11.38
N ALA A 87 -1.30 0.78 -12.35
CA ALA A 87 -1.70 1.18 -13.69
C ALA A 87 -3.07 1.85 -13.68
N ALA A 88 -4.02 1.31 -12.91
CA ALA A 88 -5.36 1.88 -12.80
C ALA A 88 -5.31 3.26 -12.15
N LEU A 89 -4.48 3.42 -11.12
CA LEU A 89 -4.33 4.71 -10.45
C LEU A 89 -3.82 5.76 -11.44
N MET A 90 -2.78 5.44 -12.19
CA MET A 90 -2.21 6.40 -13.13
C MET A 90 -3.21 6.75 -14.24
N ALA A 91 -4.01 5.77 -14.66
CA ALA A 91 -5.04 6.03 -15.69
C ALA A 91 -6.14 6.96 -15.18
N LYS A 92 -6.45 6.93 -13.88
CA LYS A 92 -7.52 7.74 -13.30
C LYS A 92 -7.04 9.04 -12.69
N ALA A 93 -5.73 9.19 -12.48
CA ALA A 93 -5.19 10.32 -11.72
C ALA A 93 -5.60 11.68 -12.30
N GLY A 94 -5.54 11.84 -13.62
CA GLY A 94 -5.89 13.11 -14.24
C GLY A 94 -7.35 13.49 -14.05
N GLU A 95 -8.22 12.50 -13.96
CA GLU A 95 -9.66 12.73 -13.80
C GLU A 95 -10.03 13.00 -12.35
N LEU A 96 -9.42 12.26 -11.42
CA LEU A 96 -9.87 12.24 -10.02
C LEU A 96 -9.05 13.11 -9.09
N LEU A 97 -7.78 13.35 -9.41
CA LEU A 97 -6.86 13.98 -8.47
C LEU A 97 -6.53 15.40 -8.85
N ALA A 98 -6.41 16.26 -7.83
CA ALA A 98 -6.07 17.67 -8.01
C ALA A 98 -4.62 17.84 -8.43
N LYS A 99 -3.77 16.83 -8.13
CA LYS A 99 -2.35 16.83 -8.51
C LYS A 99 -1.90 15.38 -8.62
N PRO A 100 -0.74 15.13 -9.23
CA PRO A 100 -0.25 13.77 -9.37
C PRO A 100 -0.10 13.09 -8.01
N PRO A 101 -0.27 11.77 -7.94
CA PRO A 101 -0.06 11.05 -6.68
C PRO A 101 1.36 11.26 -6.16
N SER A 102 1.47 11.44 -4.84
CA SER A 102 2.77 11.46 -4.19
C SER A 102 3.09 10.03 -3.77
N ILE A 103 4.18 9.48 -4.26
CA ILE A 103 4.56 8.09 -3.99
C ILE A 103 5.90 8.09 -3.28
N GLU A 104 5.91 7.64 -2.02
CA GLU A 104 7.13 7.60 -1.22
C GLU A 104 7.53 6.17 -0.97
N LYS A 105 8.78 5.85 -1.23
CA LYS A 105 9.36 4.57 -0.88
C LYS A 105 9.90 4.69 0.54
N VAL A 106 9.46 3.79 1.41
CA VAL A 106 9.85 3.85 2.82
C VAL A 106 10.35 2.48 3.26
N ASP A 107 11.14 2.48 4.32
CA ASP A 107 11.61 1.27 4.96
C ASP A 107 10.73 0.94 6.15
N VAL A 108 10.46 -0.33 6.35
CA VAL A 108 9.71 -0.78 7.53
C VAL A 108 10.73 -1.09 8.62
N LEU A 109 10.61 -0.40 9.73
CA LEU A 109 11.51 -0.60 10.87
C LEU A 109 10.97 -1.63 11.85
N ALA A 110 9.66 -1.72 11.96
CA ALA A 110 9.00 -2.66 12.86
C ALA A 110 7.60 -2.91 12.35
N ALA A 111 7.12 -4.13 12.49
CA ALA A 111 5.78 -4.47 12.05
C ALA A 111 5.19 -5.55 12.93
N LYS A 112 3.89 -5.44 13.15
CA LYS A 112 3.11 -6.52 13.72
C LYS A 112 2.03 -6.85 12.70
N LEU A 113 2.03 -8.07 12.21
CA LEU A 113 1.08 -8.53 11.21
C LEU A 113 0.24 -9.65 11.78
N PRO A 114 -0.99 -9.85 11.26
CA PRO A 114 -1.84 -10.97 11.68
C PRO A 114 -1.17 -12.30 11.33
N GLY A 115 -1.46 -13.30 12.11
CA GLY A 115 -0.97 -14.66 11.86
C GLY A 115 0.23 -15.04 12.66
#